data_fe8e11fb651df45308def9fa985b1563
#
_entry.id   fe8e11fb651df45308def9fa985b1563
#
_cell.length_a   1.000
_cell.length_b   1.000
_cell.length_c   1.000
_cell.angle_alpha   90.00
_cell.angle_beta   90.00
_cell.angle_gamma   90.00
#
_symmetry.space_group_name_H-M   'P 1'
#
loop_
_entity.id
_entity.type
_entity.pdbx_description
1 polymer ?
#
loop_
_entity_poly.entity_id
_entity_poly.type
_entity_poly.pdbx_seq_one_letter_code
_entity_poly.pdbx_strand_id
1 'polypeptide(L)' 'MNALGERLRRFRLENGLSKRSVANMLGVSIPTIMRWEEGVSVPNDYNRHKIERLLAEAQAAPLFESRPRMVPLSLFDEPA' A
#
# COMPACT_ATOMS: atom_id res chain seq x y z
N MET A 1 -11.08 8.10 15.92
CA MET A 1 -9.98 7.26 15.59
C MET A 1 -10.10 6.75 14.18
N ASN A 2 -9.01 6.74 13.46
CA ASN A 2 -9.03 6.35 12.07
C ASN A 2 -8.39 4.98 11.90
N ALA A 3 -9.22 3.96 12.05
CA ALA A 3 -8.73 2.59 11.97
C ALA A 3 -8.13 2.26 10.61
N LEU A 4 -8.65 2.84 9.54
CA LEU A 4 -8.13 2.56 8.22
C LEU A 4 -6.74 3.16 8.06
N GLY A 5 -6.50 4.35 8.60
CA GLY A 5 -5.19 4.96 8.57
C GLY A 5 -4.16 4.14 9.34
N GLU A 6 -4.59 3.55 10.46
CA GLU A 6 -3.70 2.71 11.24
C GLU A 6 -3.39 1.41 10.51
N ARG A 7 -4.39 0.86 9.82
CA ARG A 7 -4.18 -0.35 9.04
C ARG A 7 -3.21 -0.09 7.89
N LEU A 8 -3.34 1.07 7.26
CA LEU A 8 -2.45 1.45 6.18
C LEU A 8 -1.02 1.62 6.69
N ARG A 9 -0.87 2.26 7.85
CA ARG A 9 0.44 2.45 8.43
C ARG A 9 1.07 1.10 8.75
N ARG A 10 0.30 0.19 9.31
CA ARG A 10 0.81 -1.14 9.64
C ARG A 10 1.26 -1.87 8.39
N PHE A 11 0.44 -1.81 7.34
CA PHE A 11 0.79 -2.43 6.07
C PHE A 11 2.12 -1.87 5.56
N ARG A 12 2.27 -0.55 5.63
CA ARG A 12 3.46 0.10 5.15
C ARG A 12 4.70 -0.36 5.91
N LEU A 13 4.59 -0.38 7.23
CA LEU A 13 5.73 -0.76 8.06
C LEU A 13 6.07 -2.24 7.92
N GLU A 14 5.08 -3.08 7.83
CA GLU A 14 5.31 -4.51 7.70
C GLU A 14 5.96 -4.86 6.37
N ASN A 15 5.75 -4.05 5.36
CA ASN A 15 6.32 -4.30 4.06
C ASN A 15 7.56 -3.46 3.78
N GLY A 16 8.03 -2.73 4.77
CA GLY A 16 9.23 -1.92 4.62
C GLY A 16 9.11 -0.80 3.61
N LEU A 17 7.90 -0.25 3.46
CA LEU A 17 7.66 0.77 2.45
C LEU A 17 7.77 2.17 3.03
N SER A 18 8.24 3.11 2.22
CA SER A 18 8.27 4.50 2.62
C SER A 18 6.89 5.11 2.42
N LYS A 19 6.66 6.27 3.04
CA LYS A 19 5.42 6.99 2.83
C LYS A 19 5.30 7.38 1.36
N ARG A 20 6.42 7.71 0.72
CA ARG A 20 6.43 8.06 -0.69
C ARG A 20 5.96 6.88 -1.54
N SER A 21 6.40 5.66 -1.23
CA SER A 21 6.01 4.50 -1.98
C SER A 21 4.50 4.27 -1.89
N VAL A 22 3.96 4.38 -0.69
CA VAL A 22 2.53 4.18 -0.50
C VAL A 22 1.74 5.30 -1.19
N ALA A 23 2.23 6.53 -1.10
CA ALA A 23 1.59 7.64 -1.76
C ALA A 23 1.52 7.40 -3.27
N ASN A 24 2.60 6.90 -3.86
CA ASN A 24 2.62 6.61 -5.28
C ASN A 24 1.66 5.46 -5.62
N MET A 25 1.59 4.46 -4.78
CA MET A 25 0.69 3.33 -5.02
C MET A 25 -0.77 3.75 -5.01
N LEU A 26 -1.10 4.72 -4.18
CA LEU A 26 -2.46 5.19 -4.05
C LEU A 26 -2.76 6.45 -4.87
N GLY A 27 -1.75 7.04 -5.48
CA GLY A 27 -1.96 8.22 -6.29
C GLY A 27 -2.28 9.48 -5.49
N VAL A 28 -1.70 9.60 -4.31
CA VAL A 28 -1.94 10.77 -3.45
C VAL A 28 -0.60 11.36 -3.03
N SER A 29 -0.64 12.51 -2.36
CA SER A 29 0.60 13.15 -1.93
C SER A 29 1.11 12.53 -0.63
N ILE A 30 2.39 12.72 -0.37
CA ILE A 30 2.99 12.24 0.87
C ILE A 30 2.33 12.88 2.09
N PRO A 31 2.08 14.19 2.12
CA PRO A 31 1.39 14.78 3.26
C PRO A 31 0.00 14.16 3.51
N THR A 32 -0.68 13.73 2.46
CA THR A 32 -1.97 13.08 2.62
C THR A 32 -1.80 11.76 3.37
N ILE A 33 -0.79 10.97 3.01
CA ILE A 33 -0.51 9.72 3.71
C ILE A 33 -0.22 10.01 5.18
N MET A 34 0.58 11.03 5.44
CA MET A 34 0.94 11.38 6.80
C MET A 34 -0.29 11.72 7.64
N ARG A 35 -1.21 12.50 7.07
CA ARG A 35 -2.40 12.89 7.81
C ARG A 35 -3.30 11.71 8.09
N TRP A 36 -3.41 10.80 7.14
CA TRP A 36 -4.23 9.59 7.35
C TRP A 36 -3.63 8.71 8.45
N GLU A 37 -2.33 8.51 8.42
CA GLU A 37 -1.67 7.66 9.40
C GLU A 37 -1.71 8.26 10.80
N GLU A 38 -1.67 9.58 10.89
CA GLU A 38 -1.70 10.24 12.16
C GLU A 38 -3.12 10.50 12.69
N GLY A 39 -4.11 10.16 11.88
CA GLY A 39 -5.49 10.37 12.32
C GLY A 39 -5.98 11.80 12.22
N VAL A 40 -5.22 12.67 11.55
CA VAL A 40 -5.60 14.06 11.39
C VAL A 40 -6.75 14.20 10.42
N SER A 41 -6.81 13.34 9.40
CA SER A 41 -7.90 13.35 8.45
C SER A 41 -8.18 11.91 8.04
N VAL A 42 -9.36 11.70 7.45
CA VAL A 42 -9.74 10.38 6.98
C VAL A 42 -9.87 10.42 5.47
N PRO A 43 -9.61 9.30 4.78
CA PRO A 43 -9.75 9.26 3.33
C PRO A 43 -11.21 9.39 2.94
N ASN A 44 -11.47 10.02 1.79
CA ASN A 44 -12.82 10.07 1.25
C ASN A 44 -13.18 8.70 0.70
N ASP A 45 -14.40 8.52 0.21
CA ASP A 45 -14.87 7.21 -0.23
C ASP A 45 -14.00 6.62 -1.34
N TYR A 46 -13.60 7.44 -2.28
CA TYR A 46 -12.78 6.98 -3.38
C TYR A 46 -11.43 6.45 -2.87
N ASN A 47 -10.78 7.20 -2.02
CA ASN A 47 -9.48 6.79 -1.50
C ASN A 47 -9.62 5.63 -0.52
N ARG A 48 -10.72 5.60 0.24
CA ARG A 48 -10.96 4.49 1.15
C ARG A 48 -11.04 3.19 0.36
N HIS A 49 -11.74 3.21 -0.76
CA HIS A 49 -11.89 2.02 -1.59
C HIS A 49 -10.52 1.56 -2.10
N LYS A 50 -9.68 2.50 -2.51
CA LYS A 50 -8.35 2.17 -3.01
C LYS A 50 -7.50 1.55 -1.91
N ILE A 51 -7.56 2.11 -0.71
CA ILE A 51 -6.80 1.59 0.41
C ILE A 51 -7.27 0.17 0.75
N GLU A 52 -8.59 -0.02 0.80
CA GLU A 52 -9.12 -1.34 1.15
C GLU A 52 -8.72 -2.38 0.12
N ARG A 53 -8.69 -2.01 -1.15
CA ARG A 53 -8.26 -2.94 -2.17
C ARG A 53 -6.78 -3.28 -2.02
N LEU A 54 -5.96 -2.28 -1.73
CA LEU A 54 -4.54 -2.50 -1.54
C LEU A 54 -4.30 -3.44 -0.37
N LEU A 55 -5.01 -3.23 0.74
CA LEU A 55 -4.82 -4.07 1.92
C LEU A 55 -5.31 -5.50 1.66
N ALA A 56 -6.39 -5.64 0.91
CA ALA A 56 -6.91 -6.96 0.59
C ALA A 56 -5.95 -7.72 -0.31
N GLU A 57 -5.37 -7.04 -1.28
CA GLU A 57 -4.42 -7.67 -2.19
C GLU A 57 -3.15 -8.06 -1.44
N ALA A 58 -2.75 -7.24 -0.48
CA ALA A 58 -1.56 -7.54 0.28
C ALA A 58 -1.78 -8.78 1.15
N GLN A 59 -2.99 -8.96 1.67
CA GLN A 59 -3.26 -10.10 2.48
C GLN A 59 -3.29 -11.39 1.66
N ALA A 60 -3.67 -11.28 0.40
CA ALA A 60 -3.71 -12.43 -0.48
C ALA A 60 -2.32 -12.76 -1.03
N ALA A 61 -1.45 -11.77 -1.08
CA ALA A 61 -0.14 -11.94 -1.66
C ALA A 61 0.68 -13.11 -1.14
N PRO A 62 0.68 -13.35 0.15
CA PRO A 62 1.50 -14.43 0.67
C PRO A 62 1.18 -15.76 0.06
N LEU A 63 -0.03 -15.92 -0.43
CA LEU A 63 -0.41 -17.17 -1.01
C LEU A 63 0.32 -17.39 -2.32
N PHE A 64 0.69 -16.31 -2.98
CA PHE A 64 1.33 -16.40 -4.24
C PHE A 64 2.78 -16.24 -4.12
N GLU A 65 3.22 -15.59 -3.06
CA GLU A 65 4.47 -15.28 -2.91
C GLU A 65 5.36 -16.36 -2.71
N SER A 66 4.84 -17.43 -2.46
CA SER A 66 5.64 -18.52 -2.32
C SER A 66 6.38 -18.66 -3.62
N ARG A 67 5.95 -18.08 -4.69
CA ARG A 67 6.63 -18.14 -5.91
C ARG A 67 7.49 -16.95 -5.90
N PRO A 68 8.51 -16.98 -6.35
CA PRO A 68 9.42 -15.87 -6.29
C PRO A 68 9.24 -14.86 -7.34
N ARG A 69 9.17 -14.43 -7.50
CA ARG A 69 9.16 -13.46 -8.09
C ARG A 69 9.50 -13.07 -8.97
N MET A 70 9.36 -13.27 -9.38
CA MET A 70 9.33 -13.02 -10.10
C MET A 70 9.43 -12.51 -10.67
N VAL A 71 9.71 -12.51 -10.88
CA VAL A 71 9.74 -12.12 -11.46
C VAL A 71 9.89 -11.59 -11.97
N PRO A 72 10.11 -11.62 -12.21
CA PRO A 72 10.27 -11.09 -12.73
C PRO A 72 10.42 -10.62 -13.23
N LEU A 73 10.72 -10.67 -13.37
CA LEU A 73 10.76 -10.45 -13.91
C LEU A 73 10.91 -10.07 -14.26
N SER A 74 11.18 -10.11 -14.36
CA SER A 74 11.28 -9.88 -14.80
C SER A 74 11.31 -9.63 -15.20
N LEU A 75 11.61 -9.62 -15.25
CA LEU A 75 11.56 -9.57 -15.65
C LEU A 75 11.47 -9.32 -15.97
N PHE A 76 11.68 -9.19 -16.01
CA PHE A 76 11.53 -9.03 -16.41
C PHE A 76 11.60 -8.66 -16.81
N ASP A 77 11.99 -8.54 -16.84
CA ASP A 77 12.02 -8.31 -17.34
C ASP A 77 12.08 -7.75 -17.81
N GLU A 78 12.49 -7.36 -17.93
CA GLU A 78 12.59 -6.98 -18.43
C GLU A 78 12.75 -6.62 -18.98
N PRO A 79 13.15 -6.30 -19.32
CA PRO A 79 13.26 -6.03 -19.98
C PRO A 79 13.55 -5.92 -20.36
N ALA A 80 14.00 -5.82 -20.37
CA ALA A 80 14.11 -6.00 -20.64
C ALA A 80 13.99 -6.11 -20.81
#